data_37dc54ec5916eca907cf6802390e6020
#
_entry.id   37dc54ec5916eca907cf6802390e6020
#
_cell.length_a   1.000
_cell.length_b   1.000
_cell.length_c   1.000
_cell.angle_alpha   90.00
_cell.angle_beta   90.00
_cell.angle_gamma   90.00
#
_symmetry.space_group_name_H-M   'P 1'
#
loop_
_entity.id
_entity.type
_entity.pdbx_description
1 polymer ?
#
loop_
_entity_poly.entity_id
_entity_poly.type
_entity_poly.pdbx_seq_one_letter_code
_entity_poly.pdbx_strand_id
1 'polypeptide(L)' 'MAVEFKTLPAVKVASCIMKGGYEQMNDVTATVISWIKANGYTVSDPMFNIYHVSPAQTQNPEEYVTEVCFPIG' A
#
# COMPACT_ATOMS: atom_id res chain seq x y z
N MET A 1 10.95 1.06 3.79
CA MET A 1 9.52 0.70 3.72
C MET A 1 9.38 -0.81 3.85
N ALA A 2 8.45 -1.25 4.67
CA ALA A 2 8.19 -2.66 4.87
C ALA A 2 6.94 -3.06 4.10
N VAL A 3 7.05 -4.10 3.28
CA VAL A 3 5.90 -4.69 2.59
C VAL A 3 5.39 -5.85 3.44
N GLU A 4 4.09 -5.85 3.72
CA GLU A 4 3.47 -6.88 4.54
C GLU A 4 2.53 -7.75 3.71
N PHE A 5 2.51 -9.04 4.02
CA PHE A 5 1.51 -9.96 3.49
C PHE A 5 0.36 -10.02 4.49
N LYS A 6 -0.85 -9.73 4.02
CA LYS A 6 -2.05 -9.75 4.87
C LYS A 6 -3.14 -10.61 4.24
N THR A 7 -3.90 -11.30 5.08
CA THR A 7 -5.11 -11.99 4.66
C THR A 7 -6.31 -11.25 5.22
N LEU A 8 -7.06 -10.59 4.33
CA LEU A 8 -8.34 -9.99 4.66
C LEU A 8 -9.43 -11.04 4.50
N PRO A 9 -10.66 -10.83 5.03
CA PRO A 9 -11.70 -11.87 5.02
C PRO A 9 -11.97 -12.49 3.65
N ALA A 10 -11.81 -11.76 2.57
CA ALA A 10 -12.11 -12.24 1.23
C ALA A 10 -10.94 -12.21 0.27
N VAL A 11 -9.74 -11.74 0.70
CA VAL A 11 -8.63 -11.50 -0.23
C VAL A 11 -7.29 -11.49 0.49
N LYS A 12 -6.25 -12.00 -0.20
CA LYS A 12 -4.86 -11.86 0.25
C LYS A 12 -4.27 -10.62 -0.41
N VAL A 13 -3.53 -9.82 0.36
CA VAL A 13 -2.93 -8.59 -0.15
C VAL A 13 -1.47 -8.48 0.26
N ALA A 14 -0.68 -7.86 -0.61
CA ALA A 14 0.62 -7.29 -0.25
C ALA A 14 0.39 -5.81 0.01
N SER A 15 0.83 -5.30 1.15
CA SER A 15 0.59 -3.92 1.53
C SER A 15 1.84 -3.23 2.05
N CYS A 16 1.86 -1.90 1.93
CA CYS A 16 2.93 -1.07 2.47
C CYS A 16 2.31 0.20 3.01
N ILE A 17 2.73 0.58 4.23
CA ILE A 17 2.27 1.82 4.84
C ILE A 17 3.20 2.95 4.43
N MET A 18 2.62 4.01 3.87
CA MET A 18 3.32 5.22 3.46
C MET A 18 2.97 6.34 4.43
N LYS A 19 3.99 6.99 4.99
CA LYS A 19 3.81 8.19 5.80
C LYS A 19 4.28 9.40 5.00
N GLY A 20 3.51 10.49 5.09
CA GLY A 20 3.83 11.73 4.40
C GLY A 20 3.00 11.95 3.16
N GLY A 21 3.41 12.92 2.35
CA GLY A 21 2.67 13.32 1.17
C GLY A 21 2.63 12.28 0.07
N TYR A 22 1.70 12.46 -0.85
CA TYR A 22 1.44 11.49 -1.91
C TYR A 22 2.51 11.46 -3.00
N GLU A 23 3.47 12.37 -2.97
CA GLU A 23 4.60 12.38 -3.90
C GLU A 23 5.47 11.11 -3.80
N GLN A 24 5.36 10.38 -2.70
CA GLN A 24 6.06 9.10 -2.51
C GLN A 24 5.33 7.91 -3.12
N MET A 25 4.13 8.12 -3.64
CA MET A 25 3.25 7.03 -4.09
C MET A 25 3.91 6.14 -5.16
N ASN A 26 4.63 6.72 -6.10
CA ASN A 26 5.28 5.95 -7.15
C ASN A 26 6.38 5.03 -6.59
N ASP A 27 7.16 5.52 -5.63
CA ASP A 27 8.22 4.72 -5.00
C ASP A 27 7.63 3.59 -4.18
N VAL A 28 6.58 3.86 -3.43
CA VAL A 28 5.87 2.85 -2.64
C VAL A 28 5.28 1.79 -3.55
N THR A 29 4.60 2.19 -4.61
CA THR A 29 4.01 1.27 -5.59
C THR A 29 5.08 0.36 -6.21
N ALA A 30 6.20 0.93 -6.65
CA ALA A 30 7.30 0.17 -7.23
C ALA A 30 7.88 -0.83 -6.22
N THR A 31 8.00 -0.44 -4.95
CA THR A 31 8.50 -1.32 -3.89
C THR A 31 7.58 -2.51 -3.68
N VAL A 32 6.27 -2.28 -3.62
CA VAL A 32 5.29 -3.37 -3.43
C VAL A 32 5.28 -4.31 -4.61
N ILE A 33 5.31 -3.79 -5.84
CA ILE A 33 5.34 -4.61 -7.06
C ILE A 33 6.60 -5.47 -7.10
N SER A 34 7.76 -4.92 -6.75
CA SER A 34 9.02 -5.66 -6.70
C SER A 34 8.95 -6.80 -5.68
N TRP A 35 8.35 -6.54 -4.51
CA TRP A 35 8.16 -7.56 -3.49
C TRP A 35 7.25 -8.68 -3.99
N ILE A 36 6.15 -8.34 -4.66
CA ILE A 36 5.20 -9.32 -5.20
C ILE A 36 5.92 -10.26 -6.18
N LYS A 37 6.70 -9.71 -7.11
CA LYS A 37 7.45 -10.51 -8.09
C LYS A 37 8.52 -11.36 -7.42
N ALA A 38 9.25 -10.80 -6.47
CA ALA A 38 10.33 -11.51 -5.77
C ALA A 38 9.81 -12.70 -4.96
N ASN A 39 8.55 -12.65 -4.51
CA ASN A 39 7.95 -13.71 -3.72
C ASN A 39 7.05 -14.66 -4.56
N GLY A 40 7.04 -14.51 -5.87
CA GLY A 40 6.32 -15.43 -6.77
C GLY A 40 4.81 -15.23 -6.80
N TYR A 41 4.32 -14.10 -6.34
CA TYR A 41 2.90 -13.77 -6.41
C TYR A 41 2.54 -13.02 -7.69
N THR A 42 1.24 -12.96 -7.98
CA THR A 42 0.69 -12.23 -9.12
C THR A 42 -0.40 -11.29 -8.62
N VAL A 43 -0.47 -10.08 -9.14
CA VAL A 43 -1.56 -9.15 -8.83
C VAL A 43 -2.84 -9.71 -9.43
N SER A 44 -3.85 -9.97 -8.60
CA SER A 44 -5.09 -10.63 -9.01
C SER A 44 -6.25 -9.66 -9.28
N ASP A 45 -6.22 -8.47 -8.66
CA ASP A 45 -7.28 -7.48 -8.77
C ASP A 45 -6.68 -6.08 -8.72
N PRO A 46 -7.44 -5.04 -9.08
CA PRO A 46 -6.95 -3.66 -9.00
C PRO A 46 -6.50 -3.30 -7.59
N MET A 47 -5.39 -2.55 -7.50
CA MET A 47 -4.90 -2.07 -6.22
C MET A 47 -5.89 -1.09 -5.58
N PHE A 48 -5.81 -0.97 -4.25
CA PHE A 48 -6.57 0.02 -3.52
C PHE A 48 -5.74 0.61 -2.38
N ASN A 49 -6.16 1.77 -1.90
CA ASN A 49 -5.50 2.45 -0.80
C ASN A 49 -6.43 2.54 0.40
N ILE A 50 -5.87 2.42 1.60
CA ILE A 50 -6.58 2.69 2.85
C ILE A 50 -5.97 3.97 3.43
N TYR A 51 -6.80 4.98 3.60
CA TYR A 51 -6.38 6.28 4.13
C TYR A 51 -6.60 6.32 5.64
N HIS A 52 -5.57 5.95 6.40
CA HIS A 52 -5.64 5.92 7.87
C HIS A 52 -5.66 7.34 8.43
N VAL A 53 -4.81 8.22 7.90
CA VAL A 53 -4.83 9.64 8.22
C VAL A 53 -4.84 10.39 6.89
N SER A 54 -5.95 11.06 6.60
CA SER A 54 -6.18 11.70 5.31
C SER A 54 -6.15 13.22 5.42
N PRO A 55 -6.15 13.96 4.30
CA PRO A 55 -6.27 15.42 4.31
C PRO A 55 -7.50 15.95 5.07
N ALA A 56 -8.54 15.12 5.22
CA ALA A 56 -9.73 15.51 5.98
C ALA A 56 -9.48 15.50 7.49
N GLN A 57 -8.44 14.82 7.96
CA GLN A 57 -8.13 14.64 9.39
C GLN A 57 -6.98 15.54 9.85
N THR A 58 -6.11 15.97 8.94
CA THR A 58 -4.98 16.82 9.24
C THR A 58 -4.66 17.73 8.07
N GLN A 59 -4.14 18.94 8.37
CA GLN A 59 -3.67 19.88 7.36
C GLN A 59 -2.17 19.72 7.09
N ASN A 60 -1.49 18.88 7.86
CA ASN A 60 -0.06 18.66 7.71
C ASN A 60 0.19 17.40 6.88
N PRO A 61 0.69 17.52 5.63
CA PRO A 61 0.95 16.36 4.78
C PRO A 61 1.91 15.34 5.40
N GLU A 62 2.81 15.76 6.27
CA GLU A 62 3.74 14.85 6.94
C GLU A 62 3.04 13.88 7.89
N GLU A 63 1.82 14.20 8.30
CA GLU A 63 1.03 13.35 9.18
C GLU A 63 0.14 12.36 8.41
N TYR A 64 0.09 12.44 7.08
CA TYR A 64 -0.71 11.50 6.29
C TYR A 64 -0.18 10.07 6.46
N VAL A 65 -1.09 9.12 6.61
CA VAL A 65 -0.77 7.69 6.68
C VAL A 65 -1.67 6.97 5.70
N THR A 66 -1.07 6.40 4.67
CA THR A 66 -1.78 5.68 3.61
C THR A 66 -1.23 4.27 3.51
N GLU A 67 -2.10 3.28 3.44
CA GLU A 67 -1.71 1.90 3.19
C GLU A 67 -2.04 1.57 1.73
N VAL A 68 -1.01 1.22 0.97
CA VAL A 68 -1.15 0.81 -0.44
C VAL A 68 -1.29 -0.70 -0.46
N CYS A 69 -2.39 -1.21 -1.02
CA CYS A 69 -2.73 -2.62 -1.00
C CYS A 69 -2.87 -3.18 -2.41
N PHE A 70 -2.17 -4.28 -2.69
CA PHE A 70 -2.28 -5.01 -3.95
C PHE A 70 -2.87 -6.39 -3.66
N PRO A 71 -4.11 -6.67 -4.11
CA PRO A 71 -4.64 -8.04 -4.05
C PRO A 71 -3.75 -8.97 -4.87
N ILE A 72 -3.41 -10.13 -4.28
CA ILE A 72 -2.53 -11.12 -4.90
C ILE A 72 -3.13 -12.52 -4.82
N GLY A 73 -2.76 -13.32 -5.78
CA GLY A 73 -3.21 -14.70 -5.84
C GLY A 73 -2.08 -15.67 -6.08
#